data_d723b1ecfd9a515447c8a2e63ee25075
#
_entry.id   d723b1ecfd9a515447c8a2e63ee25075
#
_cell.length_a   1.000
_cell.length_b   1.000
_cell.length_c   1.000
_cell.angle_alpha   90.00
_cell.angle_beta   90.00
_cell.angle_gamma   90.00
#
_symmetry.space_group_name_H-M   'P 1'
#
loop_
_entity.id
_entity.type
_entity.pdbx_description
1 polymer ?
#
loop_
_entity_poly.entity_id
_entity_poly.type
_entity_poly.pdbx_seq_one_letter_code
_entity_poly.pdbx_strand_id
1 'polypeptide(L)'
;MLNILPLLQKALRLSDNAKITKHPSGAVNDVYRVQDEGNDDTSSSADYAVKWLGNDTFSGVNRTHQFVLQQQLHSLDIAPRAIWLSDDETLWVEQWQPNIKVAQAKPETLANVLARIHQLPITARPLNLIERWQHYINVANLEPNDSLYLHAISLRSKVIKSEQDDNDLVLCHNDLLASHVLCRANDIPVVIDWEYSAMGNRYFDLASCCLINKLSIEESTALLQCYTTILGISFDEALAKFQLHKEIVSVTNDLWFKALGQSEAE
;
A
#
# COMPACT_ATOMS: atom_id res chain seq x y z
N MET A 1 -25.73 5.60 3.08
CA MET A 1 -24.83 5.81 1.92
C MET A 1 -24.48 7.30 1.92
N LEU A 2 -23.22 7.63 2.19
CA LEU A 2 -22.77 9.02 2.12
C LEU A 2 -23.04 9.55 0.70
N ASN A 3 -23.74 10.69 0.62
CA ASN A 3 -23.99 11.33 -0.67
C ASN A 3 -22.77 12.14 -1.09
N ILE A 4 -21.70 11.44 -1.55
CA ILE A 4 -20.42 12.06 -1.94
C ILE A 4 -20.47 12.67 -3.36
N LEU A 5 -21.46 12.30 -4.17
CA LEU A 5 -21.54 12.73 -5.58
C LEU A 5 -21.60 14.26 -5.75
N PRO A 6 -22.42 15.03 -5.00
CA PRO A 6 -22.43 16.50 -5.16
C PRO A 6 -21.08 17.14 -4.82
N LEU A 7 -20.34 16.60 -3.86
CA LEU A 7 -19.00 17.08 -3.52
C LEU A 7 -18.03 16.83 -4.68
N LEU A 8 -18.05 15.62 -5.24
CA LEU A 8 -17.22 15.25 -6.40
C LEU A 8 -17.58 16.08 -7.64
N GLN A 9 -18.87 16.29 -7.92
CA GLN A 9 -19.31 17.12 -9.03
C GLN A 9 -18.71 18.53 -8.92
N LYS A 10 -18.75 19.13 -7.74
CA LYS A 10 -18.16 20.45 -7.51
C LYS A 10 -16.64 20.45 -7.62
N ALA A 11 -15.96 19.51 -6.96
CA ALA A 11 -14.50 19.44 -6.89
C ALA A 11 -13.86 19.11 -8.25
N LEU A 12 -14.47 18.19 -9.01
CA LEU A 12 -13.95 17.66 -10.26
C LEU A 12 -14.64 18.25 -11.50
N ARG A 13 -15.61 19.16 -11.30
CA ARG A 13 -16.43 19.78 -12.38
C ARG A 13 -17.14 18.74 -13.25
N LEU A 14 -17.69 17.70 -12.60
CA LEU A 14 -18.43 16.66 -13.29
C LEU A 14 -19.80 17.15 -13.72
N SER A 15 -20.34 16.55 -14.78
CA SER A 15 -21.69 16.82 -15.27
C SER A 15 -22.77 16.31 -14.31
N ASP A 16 -24.01 16.76 -14.49
CA ASP A 16 -25.17 16.26 -13.75
C ASP A 16 -25.50 14.79 -14.10
N ASN A 17 -24.95 14.27 -15.21
CA ASN A 17 -25.12 12.89 -15.66
C ASN A 17 -24.06 11.93 -15.09
N ALA A 18 -23.12 12.41 -14.26
CA ALA A 18 -22.09 11.60 -13.67
C ALA A 18 -22.69 10.43 -12.85
N LYS A 19 -22.19 9.23 -13.08
CA LYS A 19 -22.65 8.00 -12.43
C LYS A 19 -21.64 7.56 -11.39
N ILE A 20 -22.14 7.16 -10.21
CA ILE A 20 -21.34 6.56 -9.15
C ILE A 20 -21.78 5.13 -8.90
N THR A 21 -20.83 4.21 -8.86
CA THR A 21 -21.06 2.79 -8.60
C THR A 21 -20.11 2.30 -7.51
N LYS A 22 -20.65 1.68 -6.45
CA LYS A 22 -19.80 1.07 -5.41
C LYS A 22 -19.07 -0.13 -6.00
N HIS A 23 -17.76 -0.17 -5.80
CA HIS A 23 -16.90 -1.28 -6.17
C HIS A 23 -16.66 -2.19 -4.95
N PRO A 24 -16.45 -3.50 -5.09
CA PRO A 24 -15.97 -4.33 -4.00
C PRO A 24 -14.68 -3.74 -3.43
N SER A 25 -14.66 -3.51 -2.13
CA SER A 25 -13.57 -2.83 -1.41
C SER A 25 -12.92 -3.73 -0.38
N GLY A 26 -11.73 -3.33 0.09
CA GLY A 26 -11.03 -4.00 1.18
C GLY A 26 -11.68 -3.77 2.56
N ALA A 27 -10.94 -4.10 3.62
CA ALA A 27 -11.45 -4.05 5.00
C ALA A 27 -11.63 -2.62 5.54
N VAL A 28 -10.87 -1.64 5.05
CA VAL A 28 -10.80 -0.30 5.65
C VAL A 28 -11.49 0.77 4.80
N ASN A 29 -11.29 0.77 3.48
CA ASN A 29 -11.73 1.84 2.60
C ASN A 29 -12.88 1.40 1.69
N ASP A 30 -13.92 2.22 1.58
CA ASP A 30 -14.95 2.05 0.55
C ASP A 30 -14.46 2.64 -0.79
N VAL A 31 -14.58 1.85 -1.87
CA VAL A 31 -14.18 2.26 -3.22
C VAL A 31 -15.39 2.43 -4.11
N TYR A 32 -15.40 3.52 -4.86
CA TYR A 32 -16.44 3.83 -5.85
C TYR A 32 -15.80 4.11 -7.21
N ARG A 33 -16.46 3.70 -8.29
CA ARG A 33 -16.14 4.17 -9.64
C ARG A 33 -17.07 5.31 -9.99
N VAL A 34 -16.51 6.41 -10.47
CA VAL A 34 -17.25 7.58 -10.93
C VAL A 34 -16.96 7.77 -12.41
N GLN A 35 -18.00 7.71 -13.21
CA GLN A 35 -17.94 7.87 -14.67
C GLN A 35 -18.72 9.10 -15.08
N ASP A 36 -18.15 9.92 -15.93
CA ASP A 36 -18.77 11.10 -16.53
C ASP A 36 -18.49 11.13 -18.03
N GLU A 37 -19.54 11.09 -18.83
CA GLU A 37 -19.45 11.14 -20.29
C GLU A 37 -19.37 12.60 -20.79
N GLY A 38 -19.49 13.58 -19.86
CA GLY A 38 -19.59 14.99 -20.20
C GLY A 38 -20.96 15.41 -20.74
N ASN A 39 -21.17 16.72 -20.89
CA ASN A 39 -22.43 17.25 -21.38
C ASN A 39 -22.45 17.49 -22.89
N ASP A 40 -21.27 17.58 -23.55
CA ASP A 40 -21.11 17.92 -24.96
C ASP A 40 -19.95 17.15 -25.61
N ASP A 41 -19.95 17.06 -26.95
CA ASP A 41 -18.90 16.43 -27.78
C ASP A 41 -17.48 17.01 -27.54
N THR A 42 -17.37 18.13 -26.84
CA THR A 42 -16.09 18.79 -26.50
C THR A 42 -15.58 18.51 -25.13
N SER A 43 -16.38 17.87 -24.24
CA SER A 43 -15.96 17.51 -22.89
C SER A 43 -15.30 16.13 -22.86
N SER A 44 -14.10 16.05 -22.30
CA SER A 44 -13.40 14.77 -22.15
C SER A 44 -14.13 13.89 -21.14
N SER A 45 -14.38 12.62 -21.51
CA SER A 45 -14.92 11.63 -20.58
C SER A 45 -14.00 11.46 -19.37
N ALA A 46 -14.58 11.42 -18.19
CA ALA A 46 -13.86 11.17 -16.93
C ALA A 46 -14.21 9.79 -16.36
N ASP A 47 -13.20 9.08 -15.86
CA ASP A 47 -13.36 7.76 -15.24
C ASP A 47 -12.40 7.69 -14.04
N TYR A 48 -12.98 7.69 -12.84
CA TYR A 48 -12.23 7.81 -11.60
C TYR A 48 -12.51 6.66 -10.63
N ALA A 49 -11.47 6.27 -9.89
CA ALA A 49 -11.61 5.54 -8.63
C ALA A 49 -11.65 6.57 -7.50
N VAL A 50 -12.69 6.48 -6.67
CA VAL A 50 -12.87 7.31 -5.49
C VAL A 50 -12.83 6.42 -4.26
N LYS A 51 -11.85 6.66 -3.39
CA LYS A 51 -11.71 5.96 -2.11
C LYS A 51 -12.28 6.87 -1.02
N TRP A 52 -13.22 6.36 -0.25
CA TRP A 52 -13.60 6.96 1.02
C TRP A 52 -12.72 6.34 2.09
N LEU A 53 -11.87 7.19 2.70
CA LEU A 53 -10.82 6.76 3.61
C LEU A 53 -11.32 6.60 5.05
N GLY A 54 -12.61 6.90 5.29
CA GLY A 54 -13.22 6.78 6.59
C GLY A 54 -12.55 7.65 7.66
N ASN A 55 -12.64 7.22 8.90
CA ASN A 55 -11.97 7.86 10.03
C ASN A 55 -10.67 7.10 10.35
N ASP A 56 -9.74 7.08 9.39
CA ASP A 56 -8.51 6.30 9.43
C ASP A 56 -7.39 6.99 10.24
N THR A 57 -7.71 7.41 11.46
CA THR A 57 -6.71 7.99 12.37
C THR A 57 -5.78 6.91 12.97
N PHE A 58 -6.25 5.67 13.01
CA PHE A 58 -5.52 4.55 13.61
C PHE A 58 -4.28 4.12 12.81
N SER A 59 -4.28 4.32 11.48
CA SER A 59 -3.17 3.89 10.62
C SER A 59 -1.93 4.79 10.72
N GLY A 60 -2.12 6.06 11.11
CA GLY A 60 -1.06 7.06 11.15
C GLY A 60 -0.50 7.43 9.77
N VAL A 61 -1.25 7.15 8.69
CA VAL A 61 -0.85 7.49 7.31
C VAL A 61 -1.03 8.99 7.06
N ASN A 62 -0.03 9.63 6.45
CA ASN A 62 -0.12 11.01 6.00
C ASN A 62 -0.58 11.07 4.54
N ARG A 63 -1.85 11.37 4.32
CA ARG A 63 -2.50 11.34 3.01
C ARG A 63 -1.94 12.35 2.03
N THR A 64 -1.60 13.55 2.47
CA THR A 64 -0.97 14.57 1.64
C THR A 64 0.38 14.09 1.07
N HIS A 65 1.21 13.43 1.88
CA HIS A 65 2.48 12.89 1.40
C HIS A 65 2.28 11.74 0.42
N GLN A 66 1.32 10.87 0.68
CA GLN A 66 1.02 9.77 -0.24
C GLN A 66 0.48 10.28 -1.58
N PHE A 67 -0.30 11.36 -1.55
CA PHE A 67 -0.77 12.01 -2.77
C PHE A 67 0.38 12.51 -3.66
N VAL A 68 1.35 13.19 -3.06
CA VAL A 68 2.55 13.66 -3.78
C VAL A 68 3.39 12.47 -4.28
N LEU A 69 3.58 11.44 -3.45
CA LEU A 69 4.31 10.23 -3.84
C LEU A 69 3.65 9.53 -5.04
N GLN A 70 2.33 9.36 -5.02
CA GLN A 70 1.62 8.70 -6.12
C GLN A 70 1.69 9.49 -7.43
N GLN A 71 1.74 10.83 -7.38
CA GLN A 71 1.99 11.64 -8.59
C GLN A 71 3.38 11.38 -9.19
N GLN A 72 4.41 11.22 -8.34
CA GLN A 72 5.74 10.86 -8.81
C GLN A 72 5.77 9.45 -9.41
N LEU A 73 5.12 8.48 -8.74
CA LEU A 73 4.97 7.10 -9.23
C LEU A 73 4.22 7.04 -10.57
N HIS A 74 3.20 7.87 -10.73
CA HIS A 74 2.49 8.00 -12.00
C HIS A 74 3.41 8.48 -13.13
N SER A 75 4.30 9.44 -12.86
CA SER A 75 5.26 9.93 -13.86
C SER A 75 6.26 8.88 -14.35
N LEU A 76 6.44 7.80 -13.56
CA LEU A 76 7.25 6.62 -13.88
C LEU A 76 6.41 5.43 -14.41
N ASP A 77 5.14 5.68 -14.73
CA ASP A 77 4.21 4.71 -15.30
C ASP A 77 4.02 3.43 -14.46
N ILE A 78 4.04 3.57 -13.12
CA ILE A 78 3.83 2.44 -12.20
C ILE A 78 2.54 2.56 -11.36
N ALA A 79 1.99 3.77 -11.21
CA ALA A 79 0.77 4.02 -10.44
C ALA A 79 -0.30 4.76 -11.27
N PRO A 80 -1.59 4.66 -10.92
CA PRO A 80 -2.62 5.56 -11.42
C PRO A 80 -2.30 7.01 -11.09
N ARG A 81 -2.79 7.95 -11.91
CA ARG A 81 -2.67 9.37 -11.60
C ARG A 81 -3.54 9.71 -10.38
N ALA A 82 -2.95 10.27 -9.32
CA ALA A 82 -3.69 10.90 -8.24
C ALA A 82 -4.29 12.22 -8.76
N ILE A 83 -5.61 12.40 -8.63
CA ILE A 83 -6.36 13.52 -9.22
C ILE A 83 -6.69 14.57 -8.17
N TRP A 84 -7.24 14.14 -7.04
CA TRP A 84 -7.69 15.03 -5.99
C TRP A 84 -7.73 14.34 -4.63
N LEU A 85 -7.39 15.09 -3.60
CA LEU A 85 -7.56 14.75 -2.20
C LEU A 85 -8.43 15.85 -1.57
N SER A 86 -9.48 15.49 -0.83
CA SER A 86 -10.30 16.47 -0.14
C SER A 86 -9.52 17.18 0.96
N ASP A 87 -9.95 18.44 1.29
CA ASP A 87 -9.25 19.25 2.30
C ASP A 87 -9.26 18.61 3.70
N ASP A 88 -10.27 17.78 3.98
CA ASP A 88 -10.40 16.99 5.21
C ASP A 88 -9.74 15.59 5.12
N GLU A 89 -9.06 15.32 4.02
CA GLU A 89 -8.37 14.06 3.72
C GLU A 89 -9.25 12.79 3.77
N THR A 90 -10.59 12.94 3.70
CA THR A 90 -11.53 11.81 3.76
C THR A 90 -11.83 11.18 2.41
N LEU A 91 -11.61 11.92 1.30
CA LEU A 91 -11.83 11.44 -0.06
C LEU A 91 -10.55 11.53 -0.89
N TRP A 92 -10.18 10.42 -1.49
CA TRP A 92 -9.08 10.29 -2.44
C TRP A 92 -9.63 9.95 -3.81
N VAL A 93 -9.21 10.66 -4.83
CA VAL A 93 -9.60 10.43 -6.22
C VAL A 93 -8.37 10.15 -7.07
N GLU A 94 -8.40 9.05 -7.79
CA GLU A 94 -7.38 8.67 -8.75
C GLU A 94 -7.99 8.24 -10.07
N GLN A 95 -7.19 8.19 -11.10
CA GLN A 95 -7.61 7.72 -12.42
C GLN A 95 -8.01 6.24 -12.35
N TRP A 96 -9.23 5.93 -12.84
CA TRP A 96 -9.64 4.54 -13.03
C TRP A 96 -8.74 3.84 -14.05
N GLN A 97 -8.46 2.55 -13.82
CA GLN A 97 -7.68 1.72 -14.73
C GLN A 97 -8.62 0.73 -15.45
N PRO A 98 -9.08 1.06 -16.68
CA PRO A 98 -10.05 0.21 -17.39
C PRO A 98 -9.40 -1.03 -18.00
N ASN A 99 -10.23 -2.07 -18.21
CA ASN A 99 -9.87 -3.30 -18.94
C ASN A 99 -8.62 -4.01 -18.43
N ILE A 100 -8.44 -4.01 -17.13
CA ILE A 100 -7.25 -4.54 -16.51
C ILE A 100 -7.50 -5.92 -15.95
N LYS A 101 -6.54 -6.80 -16.18
CA LYS A 101 -6.51 -8.15 -15.67
C LYS A 101 -5.73 -8.17 -14.37
N VAL A 102 -6.39 -8.54 -13.28
CA VAL A 102 -5.72 -8.71 -11.98
C VAL A 102 -4.69 -9.83 -12.06
N ALA A 103 -3.48 -9.57 -11.57
CA ALA A 103 -2.44 -10.58 -11.51
C ALA A 103 -2.80 -11.72 -10.54
N GLN A 104 -2.26 -12.90 -10.81
CA GLN A 104 -2.31 -13.99 -9.84
C GLN A 104 -1.16 -13.84 -8.83
N ALA A 105 -1.35 -14.33 -7.61
CA ALA A 105 -0.34 -14.32 -6.55
C ALA A 105 0.80 -15.33 -6.82
N LYS A 106 1.38 -15.30 -8.04
CA LYS A 106 2.53 -16.13 -8.38
C LYS A 106 3.80 -15.49 -7.84
N PRO A 107 4.69 -16.28 -7.18
CA PRO A 107 5.94 -15.78 -6.62
C PRO A 107 6.78 -14.97 -7.63
N GLU A 108 6.89 -15.42 -8.87
CA GLU A 108 7.67 -14.78 -9.91
C GLU A 108 7.07 -13.41 -10.31
N THR A 109 5.73 -13.34 -10.39
CA THR A 109 5.03 -12.08 -10.72
C THR A 109 5.25 -11.04 -9.63
N LEU A 110 5.06 -11.43 -8.36
CA LEU A 110 5.24 -10.54 -7.21
C LEU A 110 6.71 -10.12 -7.06
N ALA A 111 7.67 -11.04 -7.24
CA ALA A 111 9.09 -10.74 -7.20
C ALA A 111 9.50 -9.71 -8.26
N ASN A 112 9.01 -9.84 -9.50
CA ASN A 112 9.29 -8.88 -10.58
C ASN A 112 8.72 -7.49 -10.26
N VAL A 113 7.50 -7.42 -9.72
CA VAL A 113 6.88 -6.15 -9.34
C VAL A 113 7.64 -5.49 -8.19
N LEU A 114 7.96 -6.23 -7.12
CA LEU A 114 8.76 -5.72 -6.00
C LEU A 114 10.14 -5.26 -6.45
N ALA A 115 10.84 -6.05 -7.28
CA ALA A 115 12.14 -5.65 -7.81
C ALA A 115 12.07 -4.35 -8.63
N ARG A 116 11.00 -4.17 -9.42
CA ARG A 116 10.76 -2.92 -10.16
C ARG A 116 10.51 -1.74 -9.22
N ILE A 117 9.67 -1.91 -8.19
CA ILE A 117 9.39 -0.87 -7.19
C ILE A 117 10.66 -0.46 -6.47
N HIS A 118 11.44 -1.42 -5.98
CA HIS A 118 12.67 -1.19 -5.21
C HIS A 118 13.80 -0.54 -6.01
N GLN A 119 13.72 -0.54 -7.34
CA GLN A 119 14.69 0.12 -8.23
C GLN A 119 14.24 1.51 -8.70
N LEU A 120 13.07 1.99 -8.27
CA LEU A 120 12.60 3.31 -8.67
C LEU A 120 13.50 4.41 -8.10
N PRO A 121 13.88 5.42 -8.90
CA PRO A 121 14.69 6.54 -8.46
C PRO A 121 13.84 7.58 -7.70
N ILE A 122 13.10 7.13 -6.69
CA ILE A 122 12.20 7.95 -5.87
C ILE A 122 12.67 7.90 -4.43
N THR A 123 12.62 9.05 -3.77
CA THR A 123 12.78 9.17 -2.33
C THR A 123 11.44 9.55 -1.71
N ALA A 124 11.01 8.79 -0.71
CA ALA A 124 9.82 9.04 0.09
C ALA A 124 10.21 9.27 1.56
N ARG A 125 9.21 9.49 2.42
CA ARG A 125 9.46 9.54 3.86
C ARG A 125 9.91 8.17 4.37
N PRO A 126 10.73 8.12 5.43
CA PRO A 126 11.10 6.85 6.06
C PRO A 126 9.87 6.17 6.68
N LEU A 127 9.90 4.85 6.72
CA LEU A 127 8.84 4.04 7.33
C LEU A 127 8.71 4.30 8.82
N ASN A 128 9.83 4.51 9.52
CA ASN A 128 9.91 4.74 10.97
C ASN A 128 9.11 3.69 11.74
N LEU A 129 9.43 2.43 11.54
CA LEU A 129 8.63 1.31 12.03
C LEU A 129 8.44 1.33 13.55
N ILE A 130 9.46 1.77 14.31
CA ILE A 130 9.36 1.90 15.77
C ILE A 130 8.32 2.94 16.20
N GLU A 131 8.26 4.08 15.52
CA GLU A 131 7.25 5.11 15.79
C GLU A 131 5.86 4.61 15.43
N ARG A 132 5.75 3.87 14.33
CA ARG A 132 4.49 3.23 13.89
C ARG A 132 4.03 2.17 14.89
N TRP A 133 4.92 1.32 15.39
CA TRP A 133 4.59 0.36 16.44
C TRP A 133 4.12 1.05 17.73
N GLN A 134 4.80 2.13 18.14
CA GLN A 134 4.38 2.89 19.32
C GLN A 134 2.99 3.50 19.12
N HIS A 135 2.70 4.00 17.91
CA HIS A 135 1.37 4.51 17.59
C HIS A 135 0.30 3.41 17.70
N TYR A 136 0.51 2.23 17.09
CA TYR A 136 -0.42 1.11 17.18
C TYR A 136 -0.61 0.60 18.63
N ILE A 137 0.47 0.51 19.40
CA ILE A 137 0.42 0.15 20.83
C ILE A 137 -0.46 1.12 21.61
N ASN A 138 -0.31 2.43 21.36
CA ASN A 138 -1.10 3.47 22.02
C ASN A 138 -2.58 3.39 21.61
N VAL A 139 -2.88 3.27 20.31
CA VAL A 139 -4.27 3.15 19.81
C VAL A 139 -4.92 1.88 20.35
N ALA A 140 -4.21 0.77 20.35
CA ALA A 140 -4.69 -0.52 20.87
C ALA A 140 -4.75 -0.59 22.41
N ASN A 141 -4.27 0.44 23.13
CA ASN A 141 -4.18 0.48 24.59
C ASN A 141 -3.48 -0.76 25.17
N LEU A 142 -2.38 -1.23 24.54
CA LEU A 142 -1.63 -2.40 25.01
C LEU A 142 -0.84 -2.07 26.26
N GLU A 143 -0.99 -2.94 27.28
CA GLU A 143 -0.27 -2.80 28.55
C GLU A 143 1.15 -3.42 28.47
N PRO A 144 2.11 -2.96 29.30
CA PRO A 144 3.49 -3.47 29.29
C PRO A 144 3.66 -4.97 29.53
N ASN A 145 2.67 -5.66 30.09
CA ASN A 145 2.64 -7.10 30.33
C ASN A 145 1.96 -7.89 29.20
N ASP A 146 1.40 -7.24 28.18
CA ASP A 146 0.84 -7.91 27.03
C ASP A 146 1.93 -8.64 26.25
N SER A 147 1.66 -9.87 25.85
CA SER A 147 2.61 -10.70 25.10
C SER A 147 3.07 -10.06 23.80
N LEU A 148 2.15 -9.38 23.08
CA LEU A 148 2.44 -8.67 21.83
C LEU A 148 3.34 -7.44 22.09
N TYR A 149 3.06 -6.67 23.17
CA TYR A 149 3.93 -5.57 23.60
C TYR A 149 5.34 -6.05 23.87
N LEU A 150 5.49 -7.10 24.70
CA LEU A 150 6.79 -7.68 25.06
C LEU A 150 7.54 -8.21 23.82
N HIS A 151 6.82 -8.83 22.89
CA HIS A 151 7.41 -9.30 21.63
C HIS A 151 7.93 -8.12 20.77
N ALA A 152 7.14 -7.06 20.62
CA ALA A 152 7.57 -5.84 19.91
C ALA A 152 8.83 -5.23 20.55
N ILE A 153 8.87 -5.12 21.89
CA ILE A 153 10.06 -4.61 22.61
C ILE A 153 11.29 -5.50 22.38
N SER A 154 11.13 -6.82 22.34
CA SER A 154 12.24 -7.75 22.10
C SER A 154 12.88 -7.60 20.71
N LEU A 155 12.11 -7.15 19.72
CA LEU A 155 12.58 -6.93 18.34
C LEU A 155 13.11 -5.51 18.08
N ARG A 156 12.84 -4.56 18.99
CA ARG A 156 13.12 -3.13 18.78
C ARG A 156 14.55 -2.85 18.30
N SER A 157 15.57 -3.45 18.92
CA SER A 157 16.97 -3.24 18.54
C SER A 157 17.28 -3.78 17.14
N LYS A 158 16.65 -4.88 16.74
CA LYS A 158 16.81 -5.47 15.41
C LYS A 158 16.17 -4.60 14.34
N VAL A 159 14.98 -4.04 14.62
CA VAL A 159 14.28 -3.09 13.73
C VAL A 159 15.13 -1.85 13.51
N ILE A 160 15.60 -1.20 14.59
CA ILE A 160 16.45 0.00 14.50
C ILE A 160 17.68 -0.29 13.63
N LYS A 161 18.35 -1.43 13.87
CA LYS A 161 19.53 -1.80 13.07
C LYS A 161 19.19 -2.03 11.59
N SER A 162 18.04 -2.63 11.28
CA SER A 162 17.62 -2.89 9.91
C SER A 162 17.23 -1.61 9.15
N GLU A 163 16.70 -0.59 9.85
CA GLU A 163 16.37 0.71 9.27
C GLU A 163 17.60 1.63 9.08
N GLN A 164 18.76 1.23 9.58
CA GLN A 164 20.06 1.92 9.42
C GLN A 164 20.94 1.29 8.33
N ASP A 165 20.54 0.20 7.71
CA ASP A 165 21.29 -0.46 6.64
C ASP A 165 20.94 0.18 5.27
N ASP A 166 21.67 1.23 4.90
CA ASP A 166 21.45 1.98 3.66
C ASP A 166 21.43 1.12 2.39
N ASN A 167 22.09 -0.06 2.41
CA ASN A 167 22.12 -0.96 1.25
C ASN A 167 20.77 -1.62 0.97
N ASP A 168 19.92 -1.73 2.00
CA ASP A 168 18.62 -2.38 1.91
C ASP A 168 17.45 -1.40 1.98
N LEU A 169 17.73 -0.08 2.17
CA LEU A 169 16.70 0.96 2.16
C LEU A 169 16.31 1.32 0.73
N VAL A 170 15.04 1.09 0.41
CA VAL A 170 14.45 1.33 -0.91
C VAL A 170 13.03 1.90 -0.75
N LEU A 171 12.43 2.37 -1.83
CA LEU A 171 11.00 2.61 -1.83
C LEU A 171 10.28 1.26 -1.71
N CYS A 172 9.47 1.10 -0.67
CA CYS A 172 8.66 -0.08 -0.39
C CYS A 172 7.18 0.23 -0.60
N HIS A 173 6.41 -0.77 -1.04
CA HIS A 173 4.95 -0.69 -1.09
C HIS A 173 4.34 -0.96 0.28
N ASN A 174 4.88 -1.92 1.00
CA ASN A 174 4.51 -2.39 2.35
C ASN A 174 3.13 -3.08 2.46
N ASP A 175 2.31 -3.05 1.39
CA ASP A 175 0.99 -3.69 1.33
C ASP A 175 0.69 -4.25 -0.08
N LEU A 176 1.67 -4.93 -0.70
CA LEU A 176 1.52 -5.44 -2.07
C LEU A 176 0.72 -6.74 -2.12
N LEU A 177 -0.61 -6.64 -2.26
CA LEU A 177 -1.48 -7.74 -2.65
C LEU A 177 -1.38 -8.01 -4.16
N ALA A 178 -1.57 -9.26 -4.59
CA ALA A 178 -1.68 -9.58 -6.01
C ALA A 178 -2.83 -8.84 -6.71
N SER A 179 -3.92 -8.56 -5.98
CA SER A 179 -5.04 -7.74 -6.46
C SER A 179 -4.68 -6.28 -6.70
N HIS A 180 -3.59 -5.78 -6.10
CA HIS A 180 -3.08 -4.43 -6.32
C HIS A 180 -2.20 -4.33 -7.59
N VAL A 181 -1.86 -5.46 -8.20
CA VAL A 181 -1.09 -5.52 -9.45
C VAL A 181 -2.04 -5.69 -10.63
N LEU A 182 -2.24 -4.62 -11.37
CA LEU A 182 -3.12 -4.57 -12.52
C LEU A 182 -2.29 -4.67 -13.80
N CYS A 183 -2.54 -5.71 -14.62
CA CYS A 183 -1.81 -5.89 -15.88
C CYS A 183 -2.52 -5.15 -17.02
N ARG A 184 -1.84 -4.22 -17.67
CA ARG A 184 -2.34 -3.53 -18.87
C ARG A 184 -2.24 -4.45 -20.10
N ALA A 185 -2.90 -4.05 -21.19
CA ALA A 185 -2.84 -4.77 -22.47
C ALA A 185 -1.42 -4.90 -23.05
N ASN A 186 -0.51 -4.03 -22.65
CA ASN A 186 0.91 -4.05 -23.02
C ASN A 186 1.81 -4.81 -22.04
N ASP A 187 1.21 -5.59 -21.13
CA ASP A 187 1.87 -6.36 -20.08
C ASP A 187 2.72 -5.53 -19.07
N ILE A 188 2.62 -4.21 -19.11
CA ILE A 188 3.28 -3.36 -18.11
C ILE A 188 2.34 -3.23 -16.89
N PRO A 189 2.73 -3.75 -15.72
CA PRO A 189 1.88 -3.71 -14.55
C PRO A 189 1.74 -2.27 -14.00
N VAL A 190 0.52 -1.94 -13.59
CA VAL A 190 0.21 -0.77 -12.77
C VAL A 190 -0.09 -1.27 -11.37
N VAL A 191 0.50 -0.64 -10.38
CA VAL A 191 0.29 -0.96 -8.98
C VAL A 191 -0.60 0.11 -8.37
N ILE A 192 -1.59 -0.32 -7.59
CA ILE A 192 -2.53 0.53 -6.85
C ILE A 192 -2.32 0.38 -5.35
N ASP A 193 -2.96 1.26 -4.59
CA ASP A 193 -3.01 1.19 -3.12
C ASP A 193 -1.69 1.44 -2.40
N TRP A 194 -1.09 2.58 -2.73
CA TRP A 194 0.21 3.04 -2.23
C TRP A 194 0.18 3.68 -0.84
N GLU A 195 -0.90 3.50 -0.06
CA GLU A 195 -1.13 4.24 1.18
C GLU A 195 -0.10 3.95 2.29
N TYR A 196 0.52 2.77 2.31
CA TYR A 196 1.56 2.41 3.28
C TYR A 196 2.98 2.57 2.75
N SER A 197 3.14 3.12 1.54
CA SER A 197 4.44 3.22 0.89
C SER A 197 5.37 4.20 1.58
N ALA A 198 6.63 3.79 1.72
CA ALA A 198 7.65 4.55 2.43
C ALA A 198 9.06 4.08 2.02
N MET A 199 10.10 4.86 2.35
CA MET A 199 11.46 4.34 2.35
C MET A 199 11.62 3.35 3.52
N GLY A 200 11.93 2.11 3.22
CA GLY A 200 12.02 1.05 4.20
C GLY A 200 12.98 -0.06 3.77
N ASN A 201 13.13 -1.06 4.63
CA ASN A 201 13.96 -2.20 4.31
C ASN A 201 13.25 -3.13 3.31
N ARG A 202 13.91 -3.46 2.19
CA ARG A 202 13.35 -4.33 1.14
C ARG A 202 12.84 -5.67 1.64
N TYR A 203 13.49 -6.23 2.66
CA TYR A 203 13.08 -7.53 3.22
C TYR A 203 11.81 -7.44 4.07
N PHE A 204 11.51 -6.25 4.61
CA PHE A 204 10.20 -6.00 5.22
C PHE A 204 9.09 -6.06 4.17
N ASP A 205 9.26 -5.39 3.03
CA ASP A 205 8.27 -5.38 1.95
C ASP A 205 8.07 -6.79 1.33
N LEU A 206 9.18 -7.52 1.10
CA LEU A 206 9.12 -8.92 0.65
C LEU A 206 8.37 -9.81 1.63
N ALA A 207 8.65 -9.68 2.93
CA ALA A 207 8.00 -10.49 3.97
C ALA A 207 6.51 -10.10 4.13
N SER A 208 6.18 -8.79 4.08
CA SER A 208 4.81 -8.30 4.08
C SER A 208 4.03 -8.87 2.90
N CYS A 209 4.56 -8.78 1.69
CA CYS A 209 3.95 -9.35 0.49
C CYS A 209 3.67 -10.85 0.65
N CYS A 210 4.60 -11.62 1.20
CA CYS A 210 4.38 -13.05 1.45
C CYS A 210 3.25 -13.30 2.46
N LEU A 211 3.21 -12.54 3.55
CA LEU A 211 2.21 -12.70 4.61
C LEU A 211 0.80 -12.39 4.10
N ILE A 212 0.61 -11.21 3.50
CA ILE A 212 -0.72 -10.76 3.07
C ILE A 212 -1.29 -11.56 1.90
N ASN A 213 -0.44 -12.08 1.01
CA ASN A 213 -0.84 -13.00 -0.05
C ASN A 213 -0.95 -14.46 0.42
N LYS A 214 -0.68 -14.75 1.70
CA LYS A 214 -0.76 -16.09 2.30
C LYS A 214 0.09 -17.12 1.55
N LEU A 215 1.28 -16.72 1.10
CA LEU A 215 2.19 -17.60 0.40
C LEU A 215 2.71 -18.70 1.34
N SER A 216 2.80 -19.93 0.83
CA SER A 216 3.43 -21.04 1.56
C SER A 216 4.93 -20.78 1.79
N ILE A 217 5.59 -21.64 2.55
CA ILE A 217 7.03 -21.57 2.77
C ILE A 217 7.78 -21.71 1.45
N GLU A 218 7.35 -22.66 0.61
CA GLU A 218 7.92 -22.94 -0.71
C GLU A 218 7.74 -21.75 -1.65
N GLU A 219 6.53 -21.17 -1.71
CA GLU A 219 6.21 -20.00 -2.52
C GLU A 219 6.98 -18.76 -2.04
N SER A 220 7.10 -18.55 -0.73
CA SER A 220 7.89 -17.45 -0.16
C SER A 220 9.37 -17.58 -0.48
N THR A 221 9.89 -18.81 -0.47
CA THR A 221 11.28 -19.12 -0.86
C THR A 221 11.49 -18.88 -2.35
N ALA A 222 10.54 -19.29 -3.19
CA ALA A 222 10.57 -19.06 -4.64
C ALA A 222 10.53 -17.56 -4.97
N LEU A 223 9.69 -16.78 -4.28
CA LEU A 223 9.64 -15.32 -4.41
C LEU A 223 11.00 -14.70 -4.09
N LEU A 224 11.61 -15.05 -2.94
CA LEU A 224 12.93 -14.55 -2.55
C LEU A 224 14.01 -14.95 -3.58
N GLN A 225 14.01 -16.20 -4.06
CA GLN A 225 14.96 -16.68 -5.07
C GLN A 225 14.85 -15.90 -6.38
N CYS A 226 13.62 -15.67 -6.87
CA CYS A 226 13.38 -14.86 -8.06
C CYS A 226 13.86 -13.42 -7.86
N TYR A 227 13.49 -12.80 -6.73
CA TYR A 227 13.88 -11.44 -6.40
C TYR A 227 15.40 -11.25 -6.34
N THR A 228 16.10 -12.13 -5.64
CA THR A 228 17.57 -12.08 -5.51
C THR A 228 18.26 -12.29 -6.85
N THR A 229 17.73 -13.18 -7.69
CA THR A 229 18.22 -13.41 -9.05
C THR A 229 18.10 -12.16 -9.92
N ILE A 230 16.95 -11.47 -9.88
CA ILE A 230 16.70 -10.24 -10.65
C ILE A 230 17.69 -9.13 -10.24
N LEU A 231 17.96 -9.00 -8.95
CA LEU A 231 18.80 -7.92 -8.42
C LEU A 231 20.28 -8.26 -8.31
N GLY A 232 20.69 -9.51 -8.56
CA GLY A 232 22.06 -9.98 -8.39
C GLY A 232 22.53 -9.99 -6.93
N ILE A 233 21.61 -10.26 -5.99
CA ILE A 233 21.88 -10.32 -4.54
C ILE A 233 22.14 -11.77 -4.14
N SER A 234 23.06 -12.00 -3.19
CA SER A 234 23.29 -13.33 -2.60
C SER A 234 22.02 -13.87 -1.93
N PHE A 235 21.57 -15.06 -2.33
CA PHE A 235 20.38 -15.69 -1.75
C PHE A 235 20.57 -16.01 -0.26
N ASP A 236 21.74 -16.52 0.13
CA ASP A 236 21.98 -16.92 1.52
C ASP A 236 21.98 -15.72 2.46
N GLU A 237 22.57 -14.59 2.05
CA GLU A 237 22.53 -13.35 2.82
C GLU A 237 21.10 -12.79 2.91
N ALA A 238 20.37 -12.80 1.79
CA ALA A 238 19.01 -12.37 1.71
C ALA A 238 18.07 -13.21 2.58
N LEU A 239 18.28 -14.53 2.61
CA LEU A 239 17.45 -15.45 3.39
C LEU A 239 17.52 -15.15 4.89
N ALA A 240 18.72 -14.88 5.42
CA ALA A 240 18.87 -14.54 6.84
C ALA A 240 18.14 -13.24 7.20
N LYS A 241 18.27 -12.21 6.35
CA LYS A 241 17.56 -10.93 6.54
C LYS A 241 16.04 -11.09 6.38
N PHE A 242 15.61 -11.86 5.38
CA PHE A 242 14.19 -12.14 5.14
C PHE A 242 13.53 -12.88 6.30
N GLN A 243 14.20 -13.87 6.90
CA GLN A 243 13.65 -14.60 8.07
C GLN A 243 13.45 -13.67 9.27
N LEU A 244 14.39 -12.75 9.52
CA LEU A 244 14.22 -11.74 10.56
C LEU A 244 12.98 -10.86 10.26
N HIS A 245 12.82 -10.40 9.01
CA HIS A 245 11.73 -9.51 8.66
C HIS A 245 10.37 -10.20 8.64
N LYS A 246 10.30 -11.53 8.46
CA LYS A 246 9.05 -12.29 8.67
C LYS A 246 8.53 -12.15 10.11
N GLU A 247 9.42 -12.20 11.10
CA GLU A 247 9.05 -11.99 12.50
C GLU A 247 8.60 -10.55 12.75
N ILE A 248 9.34 -9.56 12.22
CA ILE A 248 9.03 -8.14 12.33
C ILE A 248 7.65 -7.83 11.69
N VAL A 249 7.39 -8.35 10.50
CA VAL A 249 6.10 -8.18 9.79
C VAL A 249 4.96 -8.82 10.55
N SER A 250 5.15 -10.03 11.14
CA SER A 250 4.12 -10.67 11.95
C SER A 250 3.70 -9.78 13.11
N VAL A 251 4.67 -9.25 13.87
CA VAL A 251 4.39 -8.33 14.98
C VAL A 251 3.73 -7.04 14.49
N THR A 252 4.20 -6.48 13.37
CA THR A 252 3.60 -5.26 12.79
C THR A 252 2.13 -5.48 12.44
N ASN A 253 1.83 -6.60 11.79
CA ASN A 253 0.48 -6.97 11.36
C ASN A 253 -0.45 -7.19 12.58
N ASP A 254 0.05 -7.89 13.60
CA ASP A 254 -0.72 -8.13 14.83
C ASP A 254 -1.02 -6.81 15.58
N LEU A 255 -0.07 -5.89 15.64
CA LEU A 255 -0.26 -4.54 16.21
C LEU A 255 -1.28 -3.73 15.41
N TRP A 256 -1.20 -3.78 14.09
CA TRP A 256 -2.14 -3.11 13.19
C TRP A 256 -3.58 -3.61 13.39
N PHE A 257 -3.78 -4.94 13.43
CA PHE A 257 -5.10 -5.52 13.68
C PHE A 257 -5.66 -5.18 15.07
N LYS A 258 -4.79 -5.09 16.08
CA LYS A 258 -5.21 -4.66 17.42
C LYS A 258 -5.67 -3.19 17.42
N ALA A 259 -4.94 -2.32 16.73
CA ALA A 259 -5.30 -0.90 16.59
C ALA A 259 -6.61 -0.73 15.80
N LEU A 260 -6.78 -1.47 14.69
CA LEU A 260 -8.02 -1.46 13.90
C LEU A 260 -9.24 -1.89 14.75
N GLY A 261 -9.12 -2.99 15.49
CA GLY A 261 -10.23 -3.49 16.30
C GLY A 261 -10.65 -2.55 17.43
N GLN A 262 -9.79 -1.67 17.92
CA GLN A 262 -10.15 -0.63 18.87
C GLN A 262 -10.84 0.56 18.19
N SER A 263 -10.37 0.97 17.02
CA SER A 263 -10.98 2.09 16.28
C SER A 263 -12.41 1.80 15.78
N GLU A 264 -12.75 0.53 15.58
CA GLU A 264 -14.12 0.11 15.21
C GLU A 264 -15.06 -0.01 16.42
N ALA A 265 -14.52 -0.02 17.65
CA ALA A 265 -15.29 -0.15 18.89
C ALA A 265 -15.66 1.21 19.51
N GLU A 266 -15.03 2.29 19.09
CA GLU A 266 -15.32 3.69 19.47
C GLU A 266 -16.32 4.36 18.49
#